data_63c1b23f5e43d73f6f47b5dfde785c44
#
_entry.id   63c1b23f5e43d73f6f47b5dfde785c44
#
_cell.length_a   1.000
_cell.length_b   1.000
_cell.length_c   1.000
_cell.angle_alpha   90.00
_cell.angle_beta   90.00
_cell.angle_gamma   90.00
#
_symmetry.space_group_name_H-M   'P 1'
#
loop_
_entity.id
_entity.type
_entity.pdbx_description
1 polymer ?
#
loop_
_entity_poly.entity_id
_entity_poly.type
_entity_poly.pdbx_seq_one_letter_code
_entity_poly.pdbx_strand_id
1 'polypeptide(L)'
;VVKKEAKGECLHMRYADDFVDAFRYKEDAERFYREQLPERLAKFGLSLAPEKTRMLRFTRFEVHKSESFEFLGYEFRWGQNRHRRPQVKRRTARKKLRAACREMQAWIKKNRHKGIRPLMATLARKLRGHWNYFGVPHNSHSLWEFYTRACEVVFKWLNRRSQRRSFTWARFNAMLERYRIPKPRITEKSPKRRYAYS
;
A
#
# COMPACT_ATOMS: atom_id res chain seq x y z
N VAL A 1 -22.53 -8.37 17.56
CA VAL A 1 -23.43 -9.43 17.11
C VAL A 1 -22.60 -10.58 16.51
N VAL A 2 -21.75 -10.35 15.51
CA VAL A 2 -20.96 -11.40 14.80
C VAL A 2 -20.13 -12.30 15.74
N LYS A 3 -19.49 -11.73 16.75
CA LYS A 3 -18.66 -12.49 17.71
C LYS A 3 -19.43 -13.47 18.59
N LYS A 4 -20.74 -13.28 18.77
CA LYS A 4 -21.55 -14.15 19.62
C LYS A 4 -22.09 -15.39 18.92
N GLU A 5 -22.15 -15.36 17.58
CA GLU A 5 -22.78 -16.40 16.78
C GLU A 5 -21.77 -17.24 15.97
N ALA A 6 -20.51 -16.77 15.87
CA ALA A 6 -19.46 -17.53 15.21
C ALA A 6 -18.97 -18.67 16.10
N LYS A 7 -18.79 -19.87 15.52
CA LYS A 7 -18.22 -21.05 16.21
C LYS A 7 -16.74 -20.85 16.55
N GLY A 8 -16.06 -19.98 15.81
CA GLY A 8 -14.64 -19.70 15.99
C GLY A 8 -14.33 -18.22 16.18
N GLU A 9 -13.04 -17.94 16.30
CA GLU A 9 -12.54 -16.58 16.40
C GLU A 9 -12.88 -15.80 15.12
N CYS A 10 -13.39 -14.59 15.28
CA CYS A 10 -13.61 -13.65 14.19
C CYS A 10 -13.02 -12.28 14.50
N LEU A 11 -12.44 -11.64 13.49
CA LEU A 11 -11.87 -10.30 13.57
C LEU A 11 -12.59 -9.40 12.58
N HIS A 12 -13.01 -8.23 13.06
CA HIS A 12 -13.61 -7.18 12.25
C HIS A 12 -12.72 -5.95 12.24
N MET A 13 -12.36 -5.47 11.07
CA MET A 13 -11.63 -4.21 10.87
C MET A 13 -12.42 -3.33 9.91
N ARG A 14 -12.72 -2.11 10.33
CA ARG A 14 -13.43 -1.12 9.53
C ARG A 14 -12.64 0.19 9.45
N TYR A 15 -12.65 0.78 8.26
CA TYR A 15 -12.15 2.13 8.03
C TYR A 15 -13.10 2.85 7.08
N ALA A 16 -13.84 3.82 7.61
CA ALA A 16 -14.93 4.51 6.90
C ALA A 16 -15.94 3.49 6.31
N ASP A 17 -16.04 3.42 5.00
CA ASP A 17 -16.94 2.52 4.27
C ASP A 17 -16.31 1.16 3.97
N ASP A 18 -14.97 1.07 4.01
CA ASP A 18 -14.24 -0.17 3.75
C ASP A 18 -14.15 -1.02 5.03
N PHE A 19 -14.39 -2.33 4.92
CA PHE A 19 -14.20 -3.26 6.03
C PHE A 19 -13.62 -4.60 5.57
N VAL A 20 -13.01 -5.31 6.50
CA VAL A 20 -12.50 -6.67 6.33
C VAL A 20 -12.93 -7.48 7.53
N ASP A 21 -13.62 -8.59 7.29
CA ASP A 21 -13.99 -9.59 8.28
C ASP A 21 -13.18 -10.87 8.05
N ALA A 22 -12.55 -11.37 9.10
CA ALA A 22 -11.79 -12.60 9.05
C ALA A 22 -12.40 -13.62 10.00
N PHE A 23 -12.65 -14.83 9.53
CA PHE A 23 -13.23 -15.94 10.29
C PHE A 23 -12.29 -17.12 10.34
N ARG A 24 -12.30 -17.84 11.46
CA ARG A 24 -11.52 -19.06 11.61
C ARG A 24 -12.07 -20.21 10.75
N TYR A 25 -13.38 -20.31 10.62
CA TYR A 25 -14.07 -21.35 9.89
C TYR A 25 -14.79 -20.79 8.65
N LYS A 26 -14.79 -21.59 7.59
CA LYS A 26 -15.41 -21.22 6.32
C LYS A 26 -16.94 -21.06 6.46
N GLU A 27 -17.58 -21.95 7.23
CA GLU A 27 -19.01 -21.97 7.45
C GLU A 27 -19.50 -20.68 8.12
N ASP A 28 -18.72 -20.15 9.08
CA ASP A 28 -19.03 -18.89 9.75
C ASP A 28 -18.94 -17.71 8.78
N ALA A 29 -17.92 -17.71 7.89
CA ALA A 29 -17.75 -16.68 6.85
C ALA A 29 -18.89 -16.72 5.82
N GLU A 30 -19.30 -17.93 5.38
CA GLU A 30 -20.39 -18.11 4.41
C GLU A 30 -21.72 -17.65 4.99
N ARG A 31 -22.06 -18.06 6.22
CA ARG A 31 -23.27 -17.63 6.93
C ARG A 31 -23.29 -16.10 7.11
N PHE A 32 -22.18 -15.53 7.55
CA PHE A 32 -22.08 -14.08 7.71
C PHE A 32 -22.30 -13.36 6.37
N TYR A 33 -21.63 -13.78 5.33
CA TYR A 33 -21.68 -13.13 4.02
C TYR A 33 -23.06 -13.23 3.35
N ARG A 34 -23.70 -14.40 3.44
CA ARG A 34 -24.97 -14.69 2.75
C ARG A 34 -26.23 -14.23 3.51
N GLU A 35 -26.18 -14.25 4.83
CA GLU A 35 -27.35 -14.04 5.69
C GLU A 35 -27.21 -12.79 6.56
N GLN A 36 -26.26 -12.80 7.47
CA GLN A 36 -26.16 -11.78 8.53
C GLN A 36 -25.80 -10.40 8.01
N LEU A 37 -24.88 -10.30 7.06
CA LEU A 37 -24.43 -9.02 6.51
C LEU A 37 -25.52 -8.34 5.67
N PRO A 38 -26.19 -9.02 4.71
CA PRO A 38 -27.31 -8.43 3.98
C PRO A 38 -28.46 -7.99 4.90
N GLU A 39 -28.87 -8.84 5.86
CA GLU A 39 -29.91 -8.50 6.83
C GLU A 39 -29.55 -7.27 7.66
N ARG A 40 -28.29 -7.21 8.10
CA ARG A 40 -27.80 -6.05 8.86
C ARG A 40 -27.81 -4.76 8.04
N LEU A 41 -27.38 -4.80 6.80
CA LEU A 41 -27.36 -3.64 5.92
C LEU A 41 -28.78 -3.18 5.55
N ALA A 42 -29.69 -4.12 5.33
CA ALA A 42 -31.09 -3.82 5.03
C ALA A 42 -31.78 -2.98 6.13
N LYS A 43 -31.41 -3.20 7.41
CA LYS A 43 -31.91 -2.39 8.55
C LYS A 43 -31.54 -0.91 8.46
N PHE A 44 -30.55 -0.56 7.65
CA PHE A 44 -30.12 0.82 7.41
C PHE A 44 -30.42 1.30 5.98
N GLY A 45 -31.21 0.56 5.20
CA GLY A 45 -31.50 0.88 3.81
C GLY A 45 -30.29 0.74 2.88
N LEU A 46 -29.28 -0.05 3.30
CA LEU A 46 -28.06 -0.27 2.52
C LEU A 46 -28.08 -1.67 1.89
N SER A 47 -27.38 -1.82 0.75
CA SER A 47 -27.18 -3.10 0.09
C SER A 47 -25.71 -3.38 -0.16
N LEU A 48 -25.34 -4.64 -0.25
CA LEU A 48 -24.01 -5.06 -0.67
C LEU A 48 -23.80 -4.73 -2.15
N ALA A 49 -22.59 -4.26 -2.47
CA ALA A 49 -22.11 -4.12 -3.83
C ALA A 49 -21.37 -5.42 -4.22
N PRO A 50 -21.98 -6.34 -5.00
CA PRO A 50 -21.40 -7.66 -5.28
C PRO A 50 -20.04 -7.57 -5.98
N GLU A 51 -19.87 -6.56 -6.84
CA GLU A 51 -18.62 -6.32 -7.58
C GLU A 51 -17.45 -5.85 -6.70
N LYS A 52 -17.73 -5.39 -5.47
CA LYS A 52 -16.72 -4.88 -4.51
C LYS A 52 -16.55 -5.80 -3.31
N THR A 53 -17.52 -6.68 -3.06
CA THR A 53 -17.50 -7.57 -1.89
C THR A 53 -17.19 -8.99 -2.34
N ARG A 54 -16.17 -9.60 -1.72
CA ARG A 54 -15.79 -10.98 -2.05
C ARG A 54 -15.36 -11.74 -0.80
N MET A 55 -15.64 -13.02 -0.80
CA MET A 55 -15.09 -13.97 0.16
C MET A 55 -13.88 -14.68 -0.49
N LEU A 56 -12.80 -14.86 0.28
CA LEU A 56 -11.58 -15.47 -0.21
C LEU A 56 -10.92 -16.34 0.87
N ARG A 57 -10.10 -17.30 0.43
CA ARG A 57 -9.32 -18.14 1.33
C ARG A 57 -7.99 -17.48 1.68
N PHE A 58 -7.85 -17.03 2.93
CA PHE A 58 -6.63 -16.40 3.44
C PHE A 58 -6.04 -17.23 4.58
N THR A 59 -5.22 -18.24 4.26
CA THR A 59 -4.74 -19.24 5.22
C THR A 59 -3.21 -19.23 5.37
N ARG A 60 -2.74 -19.43 6.61
CA ARG A 60 -1.31 -19.60 6.92
C ARG A 60 -0.77 -21.01 6.66
N PHE A 61 -1.64 -22.00 6.57
CA PHE A 61 -1.24 -23.42 6.47
C PHE A 61 -0.82 -23.82 5.07
N GLU A 62 -1.43 -23.22 4.05
CA GLU A 62 -1.12 -23.45 2.64
C GLU A 62 -0.82 -22.11 1.96
N VAL A 63 0.36 -21.55 2.28
CA VAL A 63 0.72 -20.19 1.83
C VAL A 63 0.65 -20.01 0.31
N HIS A 64 0.96 -21.06 -0.46
CA HIS A 64 0.90 -21.02 -1.94
C HIS A 64 -0.51 -21.11 -2.50
N LYS A 65 -1.46 -21.64 -1.75
CA LYS A 65 -2.87 -21.68 -2.12
C LYS A 65 -3.68 -20.53 -1.50
N SER A 66 -3.04 -19.71 -0.68
CA SER A 66 -3.67 -18.55 -0.05
C SER A 66 -3.83 -17.43 -1.07
N GLU A 67 -5.02 -16.88 -1.14
CA GLU A 67 -5.30 -15.71 -1.95
C GLU A 67 -4.73 -14.45 -1.31
N SER A 68 -4.64 -13.38 -2.09
CA SER A 68 -4.30 -12.05 -1.59
C SER A 68 -5.52 -11.13 -1.69
N PHE A 69 -5.58 -10.12 -0.84
CA PHE A 69 -6.62 -9.09 -0.92
C PHE A 69 -6.04 -7.70 -0.77
N GLU A 70 -6.76 -6.73 -1.33
CA GLU A 70 -6.41 -5.33 -1.21
C GLU A 70 -7.29 -4.64 -0.15
N PHE A 71 -6.66 -3.89 0.75
CA PHE A 71 -7.33 -3.07 1.75
C PHE A 71 -6.52 -1.81 2.02
N LEU A 72 -7.15 -0.63 2.02
CA LEU A 72 -6.52 0.68 2.24
C LEU A 72 -5.29 0.93 1.36
N GLY A 73 -5.33 0.48 0.11
CA GLY A 73 -4.23 0.68 -0.84
C GLY A 73 -3.05 -0.27 -0.66
N TYR A 74 -3.15 -1.23 0.25
CA TYR A 74 -2.19 -2.31 0.43
C TYR A 74 -2.75 -3.62 -0.09
N GLU A 75 -1.86 -4.45 -0.62
CA GLU A 75 -2.12 -5.87 -0.87
C GLU A 75 -1.58 -6.68 0.30
N PHE A 76 -2.45 -7.45 0.93
CA PHE A 76 -2.14 -8.39 2.00
C PHE A 76 -1.99 -9.77 1.43
N ARG A 77 -0.91 -10.45 1.80
CA ARG A 77 -0.63 -11.83 1.36
C ARG A 77 0.12 -12.59 2.44
N TRP A 78 -0.06 -13.88 2.47
CA TRP A 78 0.82 -14.74 3.26
C TRP A 78 2.18 -14.89 2.58
N GLY A 79 3.21 -15.02 3.36
CA GLY A 79 4.58 -15.32 2.96
C GLY A 79 5.33 -15.94 4.13
N GLN A 80 6.62 -16.11 3.98
CA GLN A 80 7.47 -16.65 5.04
C GLN A 80 8.43 -15.56 5.56
N ASN A 81 8.75 -15.60 6.85
CA ASN A 81 9.81 -14.80 7.43
C ASN A 81 11.19 -15.48 7.19
N ARG A 82 12.29 -14.88 7.72
CA ARG A 82 13.64 -15.43 7.63
C ARG A 82 13.79 -16.84 8.29
N HIS A 83 12.89 -17.19 9.20
CA HIS A 83 12.85 -18.49 9.88
C HIS A 83 11.84 -19.45 9.24
N ARG A 84 11.44 -19.22 7.98
CA ARG A 84 10.43 -20.00 7.23
C ARG A 84 9.05 -20.11 7.91
N ARG A 85 8.77 -19.31 8.93
CA ARG A 85 7.45 -19.29 9.59
C ARG A 85 6.47 -18.42 8.76
N PRO A 86 5.21 -18.83 8.64
CA PRO A 86 4.20 -18.04 7.96
C PRO A 86 4.05 -16.65 8.58
N GLN A 87 3.96 -15.64 7.71
CA GLN A 87 3.81 -14.25 8.12
C GLN A 87 2.96 -13.50 7.09
N VAL A 88 2.02 -12.67 7.55
CA VAL A 88 1.31 -11.75 6.67
C VAL A 88 2.26 -10.64 6.24
N LYS A 89 2.38 -10.45 4.94
CA LYS A 89 3.17 -9.39 4.30
C LYS A 89 2.23 -8.38 3.66
N ARG A 90 2.62 -7.11 3.76
CA ARG A 90 1.92 -5.99 3.13
C ARG A 90 2.81 -5.37 2.07
N ARG A 91 2.25 -5.05 0.92
CA ARG A 91 2.90 -4.22 -0.09
C ARG A 91 1.91 -3.22 -0.67
N THR A 92 2.39 -2.15 -1.27
CA THR A 92 1.52 -1.24 -2.01
C THR A 92 0.80 -2.00 -3.12
N ALA A 93 -0.53 -1.89 -3.17
CA ALA A 93 -1.33 -2.50 -4.22
C ALA A 93 -0.85 -2.00 -5.59
N ARG A 94 -0.68 -2.92 -6.57
CA ARG A 94 -0.10 -2.59 -7.88
C ARG A 94 -0.82 -1.45 -8.59
N LYS A 95 -2.16 -1.43 -8.50
CA LYS A 95 -3.00 -0.38 -9.08
C LYS A 95 -2.69 0.99 -8.45
N LYS A 96 -2.53 1.03 -7.13
CA LYS A 96 -2.19 2.26 -6.37
C LYS A 96 -0.76 2.74 -6.69
N LEU A 97 0.21 1.83 -6.76
CA LEU A 97 1.59 2.18 -7.13
C LEU A 97 1.67 2.78 -8.54
N ARG A 98 1.00 2.15 -9.52
CA ARG A 98 0.93 2.67 -10.89
C ARG A 98 0.25 4.04 -10.95
N ALA A 99 -0.83 4.23 -10.20
CA ALA A 99 -1.52 5.53 -10.11
C ALA A 99 -0.59 6.61 -9.53
N ALA A 100 0.06 6.34 -8.40
CA ALA A 100 1.01 7.25 -7.78
C ALA A 100 2.18 7.64 -8.72
N CYS A 101 2.71 6.67 -9.48
CA CYS A 101 3.74 6.94 -10.49
C CYS A 101 3.22 7.86 -11.61
N ARG A 102 2.00 7.62 -12.11
CA ARG A 102 1.38 8.50 -13.13
C ARG A 102 1.13 9.91 -12.61
N GLU A 103 0.62 10.04 -11.40
CA GLU A 103 0.39 11.34 -10.76
C GLU A 103 1.71 12.10 -10.54
N MET A 104 2.76 11.42 -10.11
CA MET A 104 4.09 11.99 -9.96
C MET A 104 4.62 12.48 -11.32
N GLN A 105 4.48 11.69 -12.36
CA GLN A 105 4.90 12.04 -13.71
C GLN A 105 4.12 13.27 -14.24
N ALA A 106 2.81 13.29 -14.07
CA ALA A 106 1.97 14.42 -14.48
C ALA A 106 2.34 15.69 -13.72
N TRP A 107 2.55 15.59 -12.40
CA TRP A 107 2.98 16.71 -11.59
C TRP A 107 4.34 17.27 -12.03
N ILE A 108 5.33 16.41 -12.25
CA ILE A 108 6.66 16.85 -12.71
C ILE A 108 6.57 17.52 -14.09
N LYS A 109 5.81 16.91 -15.03
CA LYS A 109 5.57 17.49 -16.36
C LYS A 109 4.97 18.89 -16.27
N LYS A 110 3.95 19.08 -15.42
CA LYS A 110 3.28 20.38 -15.22
C LYS A 110 4.20 21.43 -14.59
N ASN A 111 5.11 21.01 -13.70
CA ASN A 111 5.96 21.92 -12.92
C ASN A 111 7.40 22.01 -13.42
N ARG A 112 7.73 21.40 -14.56
CA ARG A 112 9.10 21.34 -15.10
C ARG A 112 9.73 22.71 -15.34
N HIS A 113 8.94 23.75 -15.61
CA HIS A 113 9.39 25.13 -15.89
C HIS A 113 9.81 25.88 -14.61
N LYS A 114 9.41 25.41 -13.44
CA LYS A 114 9.76 26.06 -12.17
C LYS A 114 11.24 25.96 -11.87
N GLY A 115 11.76 26.90 -11.07
CA GLY A 115 13.14 26.85 -10.58
C GLY A 115 13.45 25.50 -9.88
N ILE A 116 14.71 25.09 -9.93
CA ILE A 116 15.15 23.79 -9.38
C ILE A 116 14.87 23.70 -7.88
N ARG A 117 15.17 24.75 -7.13
CA ARG A 117 14.99 24.77 -5.65
C ARG A 117 13.54 24.49 -5.22
N PRO A 118 12.51 25.23 -5.68
CA PRO A 118 11.13 24.97 -5.30
C PRO A 118 10.63 23.63 -5.84
N LEU A 119 11.10 23.17 -7.00
CA LEU A 119 10.77 21.86 -7.55
C LEU A 119 11.27 20.73 -6.62
N MET A 120 12.54 20.78 -6.21
CA MET A 120 13.13 19.78 -5.31
C MET A 120 12.51 19.80 -3.91
N ALA A 121 12.21 20.98 -3.35
CA ALA A 121 11.53 21.09 -2.07
C ALA A 121 10.15 20.42 -2.10
N THR A 122 9.39 20.63 -3.17
CA THR A 122 8.07 19.99 -3.33
C THR A 122 8.18 18.50 -3.59
N LEU A 123 9.15 18.05 -4.40
CA LEU A 123 9.45 16.64 -4.60
C LEU A 123 9.75 15.95 -3.28
N ALA A 124 10.62 16.54 -2.46
CA ALA A 124 10.97 15.99 -1.14
C ALA A 124 9.75 15.85 -0.22
N ARG A 125 8.81 16.82 -0.22
CA ARG A 125 7.57 16.73 0.55
C ARG A 125 6.66 15.61 0.05
N LYS A 126 6.49 15.45 -1.26
CA LYS A 126 5.69 14.37 -1.86
C LYS A 126 6.26 12.99 -1.54
N LEU A 127 7.58 12.82 -1.64
CA LEU A 127 8.26 11.57 -1.28
C LEU A 127 8.11 11.26 0.20
N ARG A 128 8.31 12.24 1.10
CA ARG A 128 8.06 12.04 2.54
C ARG A 128 6.63 11.62 2.84
N GLY A 129 5.64 12.25 2.21
CA GLY A 129 4.23 11.86 2.35
C GLY A 129 4.00 10.41 1.91
N HIS A 130 4.60 10.00 0.80
CA HIS A 130 4.51 8.62 0.32
C HIS A 130 5.18 7.62 1.28
N TRP A 131 6.37 7.97 1.83
CA TRP A 131 7.03 7.13 2.84
C TRP A 131 6.24 7.05 4.15
N ASN A 132 5.62 8.13 4.59
CA ASN A 132 4.82 8.13 5.80
C ASN A 132 3.60 7.22 5.69
N TYR A 133 2.99 7.14 4.51
CA TYR A 133 1.83 6.28 4.30
C TYR A 133 2.23 4.84 3.96
N PHE A 134 3.11 4.65 2.98
CA PHE A 134 3.48 3.34 2.46
C PHE A 134 4.74 2.73 3.07
N GLY A 135 5.39 3.40 4.01
CA GLY A 135 6.63 2.96 4.65
C GLY A 135 6.41 1.87 5.72
N VAL A 136 5.74 0.80 5.34
CA VAL A 136 5.43 -0.35 6.21
C VAL A 136 6.41 -1.51 5.98
N PRO A 137 6.61 -2.39 6.98
CA PRO A 137 7.43 -3.59 6.82
C PRO A 137 7.03 -4.42 5.59
N HIS A 138 8.01 -5.00 4.90
CA HIS A 138 7.88 -5.80 3.67
C HIS A 138 7.48 -5.03 2.41
N ASN A 139 7.40 -3.69 2.44
CA ASN A 139 7.05 -2.86 1.28
C ASN A 139 8.23 -2.11 0.66
N SER A 140 9.46 -2.36 1.09
CA SER A 140 10.66 -1.64 0.62
C SER A 140 10.80 -1.66 -0.90
N HIS A 141 10.49 -2.79 -1.55
CA HIS A 141 10.54 -2.92 -3.01
C HIS A 141 9.65 -1.90 -3.72
N SER A 142 8.37 -1.78 -3.32
CA SER A 142 7.44 -0.81 -3.93
C SER A 142 7.86 0.64 -3.67
N LEU A 143 8.46 0.92 -2.51
CA LEU A 143 8.98 2.26 -2.20
C LEU A 143 10.17 2.61 -3.11
N TRP A 144 11.09 1.66 -3.32
CA TRP A 144 12.22 1.85 -4.23
C TRP A 144 11.77 1.99 -5.69
N GLU A 145 10.81 1.19 -6.13
CA GLU A 145 10.22 1.31 -7.47
C GLU A 145 9.64 2.72 -7.68
N PHE A 146 8.84 3.22 -6.74
CA PHE A 146 8.28 4.57 -6.81
C PHE A 146 9.36 5.65 -6.84
N TYR A 147 10.40 5.54 -5.99
CA TYR A 147 11.52 6.47 -5.94
C TYR A 147 12.29 6.51 -7.26
N THR A 148 12.66 5.35 -7.79
CA THR A 148 13.39 5.23 -9.05
C THR A 148 12.60 5.86 -10.19
N ARG A 149 11.31 5.53 -10.30
CA ARG A 149 10.42 6.14 -11.30
C ARG A 149 10.32 7.66 -11.16
N ALA A 150 10.21 8.16 -9.94
CA ALA A 150 10.18 9.60 -9.68
C ALA A 150 11.51 10.27 -10.13
N CYS A 151 12.66 9.69 -9.79
CA CYS A 151 13.97 10.19 -10.19
C CYS A 151 14.16 10.18 -11.72
N GLU A 152 13.81 9.08 -12.39
CA GLU A 152 13.86 8.96 -13.86
C GLU A 152 13.02 10.05 -14.54
N VAL A 153 11.82 10.30 -14.04
CA VAL A 153 10.93 11.31 -14.60
C VAL A 153 11.49 12.73 -14.36
N VAL A 154 12.01 13.02 -13.17
CA VAL A 154 12.67 14.31 -12.89
C VAL A 154 13.87 14.51 -13.80
N PHE A 155 14.75 13.53 -13.93
CA PHE A 155 15.91 13.55 -14.81
C PHE A 155 15.52 13.82 -16.27
N LYS A 156 14.51 13.08 -16.78
CA LYS A 156 13.97 13.25 -18.13
C LYS A 156 13.50 14.68 -18.37
N TRP A 157 12.69 15.23 -17.47
CA TRP A 157 12.09 16.54 -17.68
C TRP A 157 13.05 17.70 -17.43
N LEU A 158 14.05 17.56 -16.57
CA LEU A 158 15.10 18.55 -16.40
C LEU A 158 15.97 18.64 -17.66
N ASN A 159 16.28 17.52 -18.29
CA ASN A 159 17.04 17.48 -19.56
C ASN A 159 16.24 17.94 -20.79
N ARG A 160 14.91 18.08 -20.65
CA ARG A 160 14.03 18.59 -21.72
C ARG A 160 13.64 20.06 -21.54
N ARG A 161 14.28 20.79 -20.62
CA ARG A 161 14.04 22.23 -20.43
C ARG A 161 14.71 23.09 -21.50
N SER A 162 15.80 22.61 -22.07
CA SER A 162 16.55 23.26 -23.13
C SER A 162 16.91 22.25 -24.20
N GLN A 163 17.35 22.71 -25.35
CA GLN A 163 17.86 21.86 -26.43
C GLN A 163 19.18 21.15 -26.04
N ARG A 164 19.92 21.71 -25.06
CA ARG A 164 21.19 21.14 -24.59
C ARG A 164 20.90 20.19 -23.42
N ARG A 165 21.57 19.01 -23.42
CA ARG A 165 21.52 18.06 -22.30
C ARG A 165 22.21 18.67 -21.07
N SER A 166 21.39 19.08 -20.07
CA SER A 166 21.88 19.84 -18.91
C SER A 166 22.46 18.96 -17.80
N PHE A 167 22.00 17.70 -17.68
CA PHE A 167 22.38 16.80 -16.61
C PHE A 167 22.88 15.47 -17.14
N THR A 168 24.03 15.02 -16.62
CA THR A 168 24.42 13.61 -16.56
C THR A 168 23.85 12.97 -15.31
N TRP A 169 23.79 11.65 -15.23
CA TRP A 169 23.35 10.95 -14.02
C TRP A 169 24.20 11.30 -12.79
N ALA A 170 25.51 11.45 -12.95
CA ALA A 170 26.40 11.84 -11.86
C ALA A 170 26.03 13.22 -11.28
N ARG A 171 25.87 14.22 -12.14
CA ARG A 171 25.44 15.58 -11.73
C ARG A 171 24.02 15.59 -11.13
N PHE A 172 23.13 14.77 -11.67
CA PHE A 172 21.78 14.63 -11.15
C PHE A 172 21.76 14.02 -9.74
N ASN A 173 22.53 12.96 -9.50
CA ASN A 173 22.66 12.34 -8.19
C ASN A 173 23.25 13.30 -7.15
N ALA A 174 24.32 14.02 -7.50
CA ALA A 174 24.88 15.07 -6.65
C ALA A 174 23.85 16.17 -6.33
N MET A 175 22.98 16.52 -7.29
CA MET A 175 21.88 17.44 -7.04
C MET A 175 20.84 16.86 -6.07
N LEU A 176 20.44 15.59 -6.19
CA LEU A 176 19.52 14.94 -5.26
C LEU A 176 20.07 14.97 -3.83
N GLU A 177 21.37 14.75 -3.65
CA GLU A 177 22.07 14.81 -2.36
C GLU A 177 22.10 16.24 -1.82
N ARG A 178 22.51 17.23 -2.64
CA ARG A 178 22.51 18.64 -2.27
C ARG A 178 21.17 19.13 -1.77
N TYR A 179 20.05 18.70 -2.40
CA TYR A 179 18.71 19.06 -1.99
C TYR A 179 18.12 18.11 -0.96
N ARG A 180 18.91 17.16 -0.43
CA ARG A 180 18.53 16.20 0.60
C ARG A 180 17.22 15.49 0.26
N ILE A 181 17.12 14.99 -0.97
CA ILE A 181 15.94 14.24 -1.42
C ILE A 181 15.83 12.94 -0.60
N PRO A 182 14.70 12.71 0.09
CA PRO A 182 14.59 11.57 1.02
C PRO A 182 14.57 10.24 0.26
N LYS A 183 15.53 9.37 0.57
CA LYS A 183 15.54 7.99 0.10
C LYS A 183 14.38 7.19 0.73
N PRO A 184 13.92 6.11 0.10
CA PRO A 184 12.89 5.23 0.65
C PRO A 184 13.27 4.69 2.03
N ARG A 185 12.31 4.71 2.94
CA ARG A 185 12.50 4.16 4.29
C ARG A 185 11.19 3.59 4.84
N ILE A 186 11.33 2.60 5.70
CA ILE A 186 10.22 2.11 6.51
C ILE A 186 10.04 3.09 7.67
N THR A 187 8.83 3.63 7.79
CA THR A 187 8.47 4.63 8.81
C THR A 187 7.62 4.02 9.92
N GLU A 188 6.90 2.95 9.64
CA GLU A 188 6.14 2.22 10.64
C GLU A 188 7.09 1.57 11.64
N LYS A 189 6.92 1.91 12.92
CA LYS A 189 7.61 1.22 14.01
C LYS A 189 7.04 -0.19 14.12
N SER A 190 7.89 -1.21 14.07
CA SER A 190 7.46 -2.58 14.37
C SER A 190 6.73 -2.59 15.72
N PRO A 191 5.51 -3.15 15.81
CA PRO A 191 4.88 -3.32 17.10
C PRO A 191 5.85 -4.09 17.99
N LYS A 192 6.18 -3.54 19.16
CA LYS A 192 6.91 -4.29 20.19
C LYS A 192 6.12 -5.58 20.39
N ARG A 193 6.78 -6.74 20.26
CA ARG A 193 6.20 -8.07 20.42
C ARG A 193 5.35 -8.10 21.71
N ARG A 194 4.03 -7.93 21.59
CA ARG A 194 3.09 -8.06 22.72
C ARG A 194 2.25 -9.32 22.67
N TYR A 195 2.56 -10.23 21.75
CA TYR A 195 1.90 -11.53 21.68
C TYR A 195 2.95 -12.61 21.75
N ALA A 196 3.35 -12.95 22.98
CA ALA A 196 3.74 -14.31 23.29
C ALA A 196 2.44 -15.11 23.18
N TYR A 197 2.38 -16.04 22.24
CA TYR A 197 1.33 -17.05 22.23
C TYR A 197 1.63 -17.99 23.40
N SER A 198 0.84 -17.84 24.48
CA SER A 198 0.62 -18.92 25.44
C SER A 198 -0.24 -19.99 24.79
#